data_4e143631a91f835e93bb9e81f8d6666a
#
_entry.id   4e143631a91f835e93bb9e81f8d6666a
#
_cell.length_a   1.000
_cell.length_b   1.000
_cell.length_c   1.000
_cell.angle_alpha   90.00
_cell.angle_beta   90.00
_cell.angle_gamma   90.00
#
_symmetry.space_group_name_H-M   'P 1'
#
loop_
_entity.id
_entity.type
_entity.pdbx_description
1 polymer ?
#
loop_
_entity_poly.entity_id
_entity_poly.type
_entity_poly.pdbx_seq_one_letter_code
_entity_poly.pdbx_strand_id
1 'polypeptide(L)'
;MNGRRAERLLRMVFLGTGTSQGVPIIGCSCSVCTSNDPHNARLRSSVMLEGQAGCVVVDTGPDFRAQMLRESVKCLDAVVYTHEHKDHLAGMDDVRPFNYLQKSIMPLFASDRVEAALKRDFHYAFEKKSHGGVPQVDIRRIEDFEMFEAGGLSLE
;
A
#
# COMPACT_ATOMS: atom_id res chain seq x y z
N MET A 1 -30.51 18.18 -23.95
CA MET A 1 -29.06 17.97 -23.87
C MET A 1 -28.82 17.01 -22.70
N ASN A 2 -28.71 15.70 -23.02
CA ASN A 2 -28.43 14.68 -22.01
C ASN A 2 -26.92 14.63 -21.74
N GLY A 3 -26.47 15.33 -20.71
CA GLY A 3 -25.13 15.15 -20.20
C GLY A 3 -25.00 13.74 -19.62
N ARG A 4 -24.38 12.83 -20.38
CA ARG A 4 -23.91 11.56 -19.82
C ARG A 4 -22.91 11.90 -18.74
N ARG A 5 -23.26 11.64 -17.48
CA ARG A 5 -22.33 11.63 -16.37
C ARG A 5 -21.26 10.61 -16.76
N ALA A 6 -20.03 11.04 -16.97
CA ALA A 6 -18.92 10.13 -17.21
C ALA A 6 -18.90 9.16 -16.01
N GLU A 7 -19.10 7.88 -16.27
CA GLU A 7 -18.98 6.85 -15.25
C GLU A 7 -17.53 6.93 -14.74
N ARG A 8 -17.39 7.26 -13.45
CA ARG A 8 -16.10 7.22 -12.78
C ARG A 8 -15.79 5.74 -12.56
N LEU A 9 -15.04 5.15 -13.47
CA LEU A 9 -14.57 3.78 -13.33
C LEU A 9 -13.53 3.75 -12.21
N LEU A 10 -13.84 3.02 -11.15
CA LEU A 10 -12.91 2.64 -10.10
C LEU A 10 -12.47 1.20 -10.39
N ARG A 11 -11.17 0.98 -10.53
CA ARG A 11 -10.55 -0.34 -10.64
C ARG A 11 -10.01 -0.74 -9.29
N MET A 12 -10.44 -1.91 -8.80
CA MET A 12 -9.86 -2.55 -7.62
C MET A 12 -8.99 -3.72 -8.07
N VAL A 13 -7.75 -3.76 -7.61
CA VAL A 13 -6.78 -4.81 -7.92
C VAL A 13 -6.32 -5.48 -6.62
N PHE A 14 -6.54 -6.77 -6.49
CA PHE A 14 -5.97 -7.55 -5.40
C PHE A 14 -4.47 -7.78 -5.69
N LEU A 15 -3.63 -7.05 -4.98
CA LEU A 15 -2.17 -7.14 -5.09
C LEU A 15 -1.62 -8.40 -4.42
N GLY A 16 -2.30 -8.87 -3.39
CA GLY A 16 -2.02 -10.12 -2.71
C GLY A 16 -3.24 -10.62 -1.96
N THR A 17 -3.39 -11.94 -1.92
CA THR A 17 -4.51 -12.65 -1.27
C THR A 17 -4.03 -13.75 -0.34
N GLY A 18 -2.74 -13.76 -0.03
CA GLY A 18 -2.13 -14.66 0.93
C GLY A 18 -2.34 -14.17 2.36
N THR A 19 -2.03 -15.05 3.32
CA THR A 19 -1.98 -14.71 4.74
C THR A 19 -0.73 -13.88 5.07
N SER A 20 -0.49 -13.59 6.34
CA SER A 20 0.72 -12.93 6.85
C SER A 20 2.04 -13.57 6.40
N GLN A 21 2.03 -14.85 6.04
CA GLN A 21 3.21 -15.58 5.57
C GLN A 21 3.27 -15.70 4.04
N GLY A 22 2.21 -15.33 3.33
CA GLY A 22 2.07 -15.61 1.90
C GLY A 22 1.88 -17.10 1.60
N VAL A 23 1.87 -17.45 0.32
CA VAL A 23 1.86 -18.84 -0.17
C VAL A 23 2.84 -18.89 -1.35
N PRO A 24 3.80 -19.84 -1.39
CA PRO A 24 4.10 -20.90 -0.41
C PRO A 24 4.64 -20.37 0.92
N ILE A 25 4.38 -21.12 1.99
CA ILE A 25 4.95 -20.87 3.31
C ILE A 25 6.34 -21.49 3.39
N ILE A 26 7.30 -20.77 3.95
CA ILE A 26 8.69 -21.22 4.11
C ILE A 26 8.73 -22.57 4.84
N GLY A 27 9.35 -23.57 4.23
CA GLY A 27 9.50 -24.91 4.78
C GLY A 27 8.24 -25.79 4.76
N CYS A 28 7.11 -25.31 4.24
CA CYS A 28 5.89 -26.10 4.11
C CYS A 28 5.96 -27.06 2.93
N SER A 29 5.65 -28.34 3.16
CA SER A 29 5.66 -29.41 2.15
C SER A 29 4.26 -29.86 1.70
N CYS A 30 3.20 -29.13 2.05
CA CYS A 30 1.85 -29.49 1.62
C CYS A 30 1.65 -29.33 0.11
N SER A 31 0.63 -29.96 -0.43
CA SER A 31 0.35 -29.98 -1.87
C SER A 31 0.15 -28.59 -2.49
N VAL A 32 -0.31 -27.61 -1.71
CA VAL A 32 -0.48 -26.22 -2.17
C VAL A 32 0.87 -25.51 -2.25
N CYS A 33 1.68 -25.60 -1.17
CA CYS A 33 2.97 -24.91 -1.10
C CYS A 33 4.04 -25.50 -2.04
N THR A 34 3.89 -26.75 -2.43
CA THR A 34 4.79 -27.45 -3.39
C THR A 34 4.24 -27.48 -4.82
N SER A 35 3.10 -26.84 -5.06
CA SER A 35 2.44 -26.79 -6.36
C SER A 35 3.21 -25.91 -7.35
N ASN A 36 3.24 -26.34 -8.61
CA ASN A 36 3.71 -25.53 -9.73
C ASN A 36 2.61 -24.65 -10.36
N ASP A 37 1.37 -24.74 -9.85
CA ASP A 37 0.28 -23.88 -10.30
C ASP A 37 0.49 -22.45 -9.79
N PRO A 38 0.62 -21.44 -10.68
CA PRO A 38 0.81 -20.05 -10.28
C PRO A 38 -0.34 -19.47 -9.46
N HIS A 39 -1.55 -20.05 -9.52
CA HIS A 39 -2.67 -19.64 -8.67
C HIS A 39 -2.45 -19.98 -7.19
N ASN A 40 -1.54 -20.89 -6.89
CA ASN A 40 -1.14 -21.23 -5.54
C ASN A 40 0.02 -20.35 -5.00
N ALA A 41 0.58 -19.45 -5.83
CA ALA A 41 1.55 -18.46 -5.40
C ALA A 41 0.83 -17.15 -5.06
N ARG A 42 0.72 -16.83 -3.76
CA ARG A 42 -0.06 -15.68 -3.28
C ARG A 42 0.80 -14.79 -2.40
N LEU A 43 1.02 -13.57 -2.83
CA LEU A 43 1.64 -12.53 -2.03
C LEU A 43 0.73 -12.14 -0.85
N ARG A 44 1.31 -11.55 0.18
CA ARG A 44 0.59 -11.05 1.36
C ARG A 44 -0.47 -10.04 0.98
N SER A 45 -1.52 -9.97 1.79
CA SER A 45 -2.71 -9.15 1.51
C SER A 45 -2.35 -7.69 1.26
N SER A 46 -2.82 -7.18 0.15
CA SER A 46 -2.83 -5.76 -0.21
C SER A 46 -3.78 -5.52 -1.37
N VAL A 47 -4.34 -4.33 -1.47
CA VAL A 47 -5.28 -3.92 -2.51
C VAL A 47 -4.85 -2.58 -3.09
N MET A 48 -4.99 -2.43 -4.40
CA MET A 48 -4.84 -1.15 -5.10
C MET A 48 -6.19 -0.68 -5.61
N LEU A 49 -6.49 0.57 -5.35
CA LEU A 49 -7.65 1.30 -5.88
C LEU A 49 -7.15 2.33 -6.89
N GLU A 50 -7.61 2.23 -8.12
CA GLU A 50 -7.21 3.10 -9.20
C GLU A 50 -8.45 3.74 -9.84
N GLY A 51 -8.49 5.04 -9.86
CA GLY A 51 -9.54 5.83 -10.49
C GLY A 51 -8.99 6.93 -11.37
N GLN A 52 -9.87 7.69 -12.00
CA GLN A 52 -9.46 8.84 -12.83
C GLN A 52 -8.72 9.92 -12.03
N ALA A 53 -8.98 10.00 -10.72
CA ALA A 53 -8.42 11.01 -9.84
C ALA A 53 -7.07 10.61 -9.23
N GLY A 54 -6.76 9.30 -9.14
CA GLY A 54 -5.51 8.84 -8.58
C GLY A 54 -5.47 7.34 -8.27
N CYS A 55 -4.37 6.94 -7.65
CA CYS A 55 -4.05 5.57 -7.27
C CYS A 55 -3.74 5.51 -5.78
N VAL A 56 -4.40 4.61 -5.07
CA VAL A 56 -4.24 4.38 -3.63
C VAL A 56 -3.94 2.92 -3.39
N VAL A 57 -2.97 2.63 -2.52
CA VAL A 57 -2.69 1.27 -2.06
C VAL A 57 -3.07 1.13 -0.59
N VAL A 58 -3.74 0.02 -0.29
CA VAL A 58 -4.04 -0.40 1.08
C VAL A 58 -2.97 -1.39 1.52
N ASP A 59 -2.21 -1.04 2.53
CA ASP A 59 -1.09 -1.74 3.13
C ASP A 59 0.14 -1.93 2.22
N THR A 60 1.32 -1.67 2.79
CA THR A 60 2.63 -1.88 2.16
C THR A 60 3.38 -3.00 2.89
N GLY A 61 2.92 -4.23 2.74
CA GLY A 61 3.59 -5.39 3.32
C GLY A 61 4.97 -5.65 2.70
N PRO A 62 5.69 -6.71 3.14
CA PRO A 62 7.02 -7.05 2.61
C PRO A 62 7.05 -7.31 1.10
N ASP A 63 5.90 -7.63 0.52
CA ASP A 63 5.76 -7.93 -0.91
C ASP A 63 5.44 -6.68 -1.75
N PHE A 64 5.30 -5.50 -1.14
CA PHE A 64 4.86 -4.26 -1.81
C PHE A 64 5.66 -3.96 -3.08
N ARG A 65 6.99 -4.04 -3.02
CA ARG A 65 7.84 -3.82 -4.19
C ARG A 65 7.48 -4.77 -5.33
N ALA A 66 7.34 -6.06 -5.05
CA ALA A 66 7.00 -7.07 -6.06
C ALA A 66 5.60 -6.82 -6.65
N GLN A 67 4.64 -6.41 -5.82
CA GLN A 67 3.27 -6.05 -6.20
C GLN A 67 3.26 -4.85 -7.15
N MET A 68 3.98 -3.77 -6.83
CA MET A 68 4.08 -2.58 -7.68
C MET A 68 4.74 -2.86 -9.03
N LEU A 69 5.79 -3.69 -9.04
CA LEU A 69 6.47 -4.09 -10.28
C LEU A 69 5.57 -4.96 -11.17
N ARG A 70 4.86 -5.93 -10.59
CA ARG A 70 3.93 -6.81 -11.31
C ARG A 70 2.84 -6.02 -12.01
N GLU A 71 2.23 -5.05 -11.33
CA GLU A 71 1.17 -4.21 -11.89
C GLU A 71 1.71 -3.03 -12.71
N SER A 72 3.04 -2.86 -12.80
CA SER A 72 3.69 -1.75 -13.52
C SER A 72 3.22 -0.37 -13.04
N VAL A 73 2.96 -0.21 -11.75
CA VAL A 73 2.47 1.04 -11.15
C VAL A 73 3.50 2.15 -11.34
N LYS A 74 3.09 3.27 -11.91
CA LYS A 74 3.95 4.42 -12.20
C LYS A 74 3.72 5.61 -11.28
N CYS A 75 2.51 5.72 -10.73
CA CYS A 75 2.11 6.78 -9.81
C CYS A 75 1.38 6.16 -8.63
N LEU A 76 1.63 6.70 -7.45
CA LEU A 76 0.94 6.35 -6.21
C LEU A 76 0.64 7.64 -5.46
N ASP A 77 -0.63 7.90 -5.19
CA ASP A 77 -1.06 9.18 -4.63
C ASP A 77 -1.28 9.12 -3.11
N ALA A 78 -1.50 7.93 -2.57
CA ALA A 78 -1.60 7.71 -1.14
C ALA A 78 -1.44 6.23 -0.76
N VAL A 79 -1.08 6.00 0.50
CA VAL A 79 -1.16 4.69 1.16
C VAL A 79 -2.14 4.79 2.33
N VAL A 80 -3.00 3.79 2.46
CA VAL A 80 -3.90 3.63 3.61
C VAL A 80 -3.47 2.38 4.37
N TYR A 81 -3.35 2.47 5.69
CA TYR A 81 -2.97 1.33 6.51
C TYR A 81 -4.15 0.83 7.33
N THR A 82 -4.34 -0.49 7.30
CA THR A 82 -5.39 -1.16 8.06
C THR A 82 -5.01 -1.34 9.53
N HIS A 83 -3.80 -1.82 9.80
CA HIS A 83 -3.31 -2.05 11.18
C HIS A 83 -1.77 -2.15 11.24
N GLU A 84 -1.22 -2.26 12.45
CA GLU A 84 0.20 -2.09 12.75
C GLU A 84 1.09 -3.33 12.56
N HIS A 85 0.58 -4.44 12.06
CA HIS A 85 1.39 -5.65 11.90
C HIS A 85 2.41 -5.54 10.76
N LYS A 86 3.54 -6.25 10.90
CA LYS A 86 4.67 -6.17 9.96
C LYS A 86 4.34 -6.62 8.55
N ASP A 87 3.48 -7.58 8.39
CA ASP A 87 3.02 -8.06 7.09
C ASP A 87 2.17 -7.02 6.33
N HIS A 88 1.79 -5.91 7.01
CA HIS A 88 1.10 -4.77 6.43
C HIS A 88 1.96 -3.50 6.30
N LEU A 89 3.03 -3.35 7.10
CA LEU A 89 3.85 -2.12 7.16
C LEU A 89 5.25 -2.26 6.57
N ALA A 90 5.84 -3.48 6.57
CA ALA A 90 7.30 -3.65 6.42
C ALA A 90 7.88 -3.19 5.07
N GLY A 91 7.06 -2.98 4.06
CA GLY A 91 7.46 -2.45 2.75
C GLY A 91 7.31 -0.94 2.60
N MET A 92 7.03 -0.18 3.67
CA MET A 92 6.85 1.28 3.61
C MET A 92 8.05 2.00 2.96
N ASP A 93 9.25 1.51 3.15
CA ASP A 93 10.46 2.08 2.54
C ASP A 93 10.42 2.12 1.00
N ASP A 94 9.71 1.19 0.39
CA ASP A 94 9.58 1.09 -1.06
C ASP A 94 8.61 2.12 -1.68
N VAL A 95 8.09 3.08 -0.90
CA VAL A 95 7.41 4.27 -1.44
C VAL A 95 8.39 5.31 -2.00
N ARG A 96 9.69 5.24 -1.64
CA ARG A 96 10.72 6.20 -2.09
C ARG A 96 10.79 6.43 -3.60
N PRO A 97 10.71 5.39 -4.45
CA PRO A 97 10.71 5.60 -5.90
C PRO A 97 9.61 6.55 -6.36
N PHE A 98 8.43 6.48 -5.74
CA PHE A 98 7.31 7.39 -6.06
C PHE A 98 7.62 8.82 -5.62
N ASN A 99 8.27 9.04 -4.46
CA ASN A 99 8.70 10.38 -4.06
C ASN A 99 9.62 11.01 -5.10
N TYR A 100 10.59 10.25 -5.65
CA TYR A 100 11.51 10.75 -6.68
C TYR A 100 10.82 11.01 -8.02
N LEU A 101 9.97 10.07 -8.45
CA LEU A 101 9.29 10.17 -9.74
C LEU A 101 8.25 11.29 -9.75
N GLN A 102 7.50 11.43 -8.67
CA GLN A 102 6.40 12.39 -8.55
C GLN A 102 6.84 13.73 -7.94
N LYS A 103 8.05 13.78 -7.34
CA LYS A 103 8.59 14.95 -6.60
C LYS A 103 7.63 15.42 -5.51
N SER A 104 7.02 14.47 -4.81
CA SER A 104 6.01 14.72 -3.79
C SER A 104 6.23 13.86 -2.55
N ILE A 105 5.75 14.35 -1.42
CA ILE A 105 5.67 13.60 -0.17
C ILE A 105 4.51 12.62 -0.28
N MET A 106 4.70 11.37 0.17
CA MET A 106 3.67 10.35 0.15
C MET A 106 2.74 10.49 1.35
N PRO A 107 1.43 10.76 1.14
CA PRO A 107 0.46 10.74 2.22
C PRO A 107 0.23 9.31 2.72
N LEU A 108 0.35 9.11 4.03
CA LEU A 108 0.05 7.86 4.71
C LEU A 108 -1.15 8.05 5.62
N PHE A 109 -2.26 7.40 5.32
CA PHE A 109 -3.47 7.43 6.14
C PHE A 109 -3.42 6.30 7.17
N ALA A 110 -3.50 6.65 8.45
CA ALA A 110 -3.21 5.72 9.53
C ALA A 110 -3.94 6.07 10.82
N SER A 111 -4.37 5.06 11.57
CA SER A 111 -4.81 5.24 12.95
C SER A 111 -3.63 5.57 13.88
N ASP A 112 -3.91 6.04 15.10
CA ASP A 112 -2.91 6.33 16.13
C ASP A 112 -1.94 5.17 16.38
N ARG A 113 -2.46 3.94 16.41
CA ARG A 113 -1.66 2.73 16.65
C ARG A 113 -0.69 2.46 15.50
N VAL A 114 -1.16 2.62 14.27
CA VAL A 114 -0.34 2.46 13.07
C VAL A 114 0.70 3.57 12.98
N GLU A 115 0.33 4.82 13.25
CA GLU A 115 1.28 5.94 13.31
C GLU A 115 2.41 5.68 14.29
N ALA A 116 2.08 5.20 15.51
CA ALA A 116 3.09 4.87 16.52
C ALA A 116 4.03 3.75 16.05
N ALA A 117 3.51 2.73 15.36
CA ALA A 117 4.30 1.65 14.80
C ALA A 117 5.21 2.13 13.66
N LEU A 118 4.70 2.94 12.73
CA LEU A 118 5.49 3.52 11.63
C LEU A 118 6.64 4.37 12.16
N LYS A 119 6.38 5.26 13.13
CA LYS A 119 7.42 6.11 13.74
C LYS A 119 8.47 5.32 14.50
N ARG A 120 8.10 4.24 15.16
CA ARG A 120 9.03 3.34 15.86
C ARG A 120 9.91 2.58 14.88
N ASP A 121 9.31 2.00 13.84
CA ASP A 121 9.96 1.03 12.96
C ASP A 121 10.75 1.69 11.83
N PHE A 122 10.34 2.90 11.42
CA PHE A 122 10.93 3.69 10.35
C PHE A 122 11.32 5.09 10.85
N HIS A 123 11.82 5.18 12.10
CA HIS A 123 12.16 6.45 12.76
C HIS A 123 12.93 7.42 11.87
N TYR A 124 13.85 6.90 11.05
CA TYR A 124 14.71 7.68 10.14
C TYR A 124 13.91 8.46 9.08
N ALA A 125 12.70 7.98 8.70
CA ALA A 125 11.83 8.67 7.75
C ALA A 125 11.14 9.91 8.37
N PHE A 126 11.12 10.00 9.71
CA PHE A 126 10.45 11.05 10.48
C PHE A 126 11.43 12.01 11.18
N GLU A 127 12.73 11.81 11.03
CA GLU A 127 13.75 12.68 11.60
C GLU A 127 13.85 14.01 10.84
N LYS A 128 14.01 15.13 11.60
CA LYS A 128 14.11 16.50 11.03
C LYS A 128 15.30 16.71 10.09
N LYS A 129 16.35 15.88 10.18
CA LYS A 129 17.53 15.90 9.32
C LYS A 129 17.61 14.62 8.50
N SER A 130 16.60 14.39 7.66
CA SER A 130 16.68 13.28 6.72
C SER A 130 17.75 13.58 5.67
N HIS A 131 18.78 12.74 5.62
CA HIS A 131 19.70 12.70 4.50
C HIS A 131 18.95 12.16 3.28
N GLY A 132 19.27 12.64 2.08
CA GLY A 132 18.63 12.10 0.86
C GLY A 132 18.75 10.57 0.82
N GLY A 133 17.67 9.89 0.39
CA GLY A 133 17.63 8.42 0.31
C GLY A 133 16.66 7.73 1.28
N VAL A 134 15.95 8.49 2.12
CA VAL A 134 14.85 7.96 2.96
C VAL A 134 13.49 8.27 2.34
N PRO A 135 12.44 7.50 2.66
CA PRO A 135 11.09 7.82 2.22
C PRO A 135 10.63 9.16 2.80
N GLN A 136 10.03 9.98 1.95
CA GLN A 136 9.39 11.24 2.36
C GLN A 136 7.89 10.98 2.51
N VAL A 137 7.41 11.00 3.74
CA VAL A 137 6.06 10.61 4.09
C VAL A 137 5.40 11.64 5.01
N ASP A 138 4.08 11.77 4.89
CA ASP A 138 3.24 12.63 5.73
C ASP A 138 2.09 11.80 6.28
N ILE A 139 2.04 11.62 7.62
CA ILE A 139 0.98 10.83 8.24
C ILE A 139 -0.26 11.71 8.43
N ARG A 140 -1.36 11.24 7.87
CA ARG A 140 -2.70 11.78 8.02
C ARG A 140 -3.51 10.82 8.86
N ARG A 141 -3.88 11.27 10.05
CA ARG A 141 -4.61 10.45 10.98
C ARG A 141 -6.06 10.27 10.51
N ILE A 142 -6.56 9.05 10.65
CA ILE A 142 -7.94 8.68 10.37
C ILE A 142 -8.52 7.93 11.57
N GLU A 143 -9.82 8.09 11.77
CA GLU A 143 -10.60 7.40 12.81
C GLU A 143 -11.52 6.36 12.18
N ASP A 144 -11.97 5.39 12.98
CA ASP A 144 -12.92 4.38 12.53
C ASP A 144 -14.23 5.04 12.07
N PHE A 145 -14.75 4.58 10.92
CA PHE A 145 -15.98 5.09 10.29
C PHE A 145 -15.94 6.58 9.88
N GLU A 146 -14.76 7.14 9.73
CA GLU A 146 -14.57 8.48 9.20
C GLU A 146 -14.45 8.46 7.68
N MET A 147 -15.17 9.36 7.00
CA MET A 147 -14.99 9.60 5.57
C MET A 147 -13.76 10.47 5.35
N PHE A 148 -12.85 10.04 4.51
CA PHE A 148 -11.64 10.82 4.17
C PHE A 148 -11.32 10.75 2.67
N GLU A 149 -10.54 11.71 2.20
CA GLU A 149 -10.09 11.78 0.81
C GLU A 149 -8.63 11.36 0.69
N ALA A 150 -8.37 10.29 -0.06
CA ALA A 150 -7.04 9.77 -0.35
C ALA A 150 -6.84 9.64 -1.86
N GLY A 151 -5.81 10.28 -2.43
CA GLY A 151 -5.52 10.21 -3.86
C GLY A 151 -6.71 10.60 -4.75
N GLY A 152 -7.58 11.52 -4.28
CA GLY A 152 -8.81 11.92 -4.98
C GLY A 152 -9.94 10.89 -4.96
N LEU A 153 -9.80 9.83 -4.15
CA LEU A 153 -10.84 8.85 -3.86
C LEU A 153 -11.43 9.11 -2.48
N SER A 154 -12.76 9.05 -2.38
CA SER A 154 -13.48 9.11 -1.09
C SER A 154 -13.57 7.72 -0.49
N LEU A 155 -13.03 7.54 0.70
CA LEU A 155 -12.92 6.27 1.43
C LEU A 155 -13.53 6.41 2.82
N GLU A 156 -13.93 5.24 3.40
CA GLU A 156 -14.42 5.11 4.78
C GLU A 156 -13.72 3.97 5.50
#